data_18afbf52e63681fd44f084c64b40cb7a
#
_entry.id   18afbf52e63681fd44f084c64b40cb7a
#
_cell.length_a   1.000
_cell.length_b   1.000
_cell.length_c   1.000
_cell.angle_alpha   90.00
_cell.angle_beta   90.00
_cell.angle_gamma   90.00
#
_symmetry.space_group_name_H-M   'P 1'
#
loop_
_entity.id
_entity.type
_entity.pdbx_description
1 polymer ?
#
loop_
_entity_poly.entity_id
_entity_poly.type
_entity_poly.pdbx_seq_one_letter_code
_entity_poly.pdbx_strand_id
1 'polypeptide(L)'
;NVLILHKVKVYPSKIILPKKKQLAWKIAEIASDKAKLNSDAIEMSINRIIDNASVAIASLNRNPVISAREMAKGHLRNNGSTLFGINSKIKFDAEWAAWANGTAVRELDFHDTFLAADYSHPGDNIPPILAVGQKLKKSGLDILRGIITAYEVQVNLVKGICLHKHKIDHIAHLGPSVAAGIGSMLKLNTETIYQAVQQALHVTSSTRQSRKGAISSWKAYAPAHAGKLAIEAV
;
A
#
# COMPACT_ATOMS: atom_id res chain seq x y z
N ASN A 1 4.26 -25.83 -7.23
CA ASN A 1 3.37 -24.97 -6.40
C ASN A 1 1.99 -24.99 -7.02
N VAL A 2 1.00 -25.48 -6.29
CA VAL A 2 -0.40 -25.45 -6.73
C VAL A 2 -0.89 -24.02 -6.55
N LEU A 3 -1.32 -23.38 -7.63
CA LEU A 3 -1.95 -22.06 -7.58
C LEU A 3 -3.31 -22.19 -6.87
N ILE A 4 -3.44 -21.59 -5.70
CA ILE A 4 -4.69 -21.57 -4.94
C ILE A 4 -5.51 -20.36 -5.38
N LEU A 5 -6.64 -20.59 -6.05
CA LEU A 5 -7.59 -19.56 -6.42
C LEU A 5 -8.71 -19.45 -5.39
N HIS A 6 -8.75 -18.33 -4.66
CA HIS A 6 -9.85 -18.04 -3.75
C HIS A 6 -11.00 -17.36 -4.51
N LYS A 7 -12.08 -18.11 -4.75
CA LYS A 7 -13.32 -17.54 -5.29
C LYS A 7 -14.16 -16.98 -4.15
N VAL A 8 -14.46 -15.69 -4.21
CA VAL A 8 -15.33 -15.02 -3.23
C VAL A 8 -16.63 -14.57 -3.90
N LYS A 9 -17.71 -14.51 -3.12
CA LYS A 9 -19.03 -14.04 -3.57
C LYS A 9 -19.47 -12.86 -2.70
N VAL A 10 -20.27 -11.98 -3.26
CA VAL A 10 -20.95 -10.93 -2.49
C VAL A 10 -22.17 -11.54 -1.81
N TYR A 11 -22.39 -11.20 -0.56
CA TYR A 11 -23.52 -11.65 0.25
C TYR A 11 -24.31 -10.44 0.73
N PRO A 12 -25.65 -10.53 0.84
CA PRO A 12 -26.45 -9.50 1.49
C PRO A 12 -25.99 -9.27 2.94
N SER A 13 -26.00 -8.01 3.39
CA SER A 13 -25.51 -7.63 4.73
C SER A 13 -26.17 -8.35 5.91
N LYS A 14 -27.41 -8.84 5.72
CA LYS A 14 -28.14 -9.65 6.71
C LYS A 14 -27.57 -11.06 6.91
N ILE A 15 -26.71 -11.52 5.99
CA ILE A 15 -26.08 -12.85 6.08
C ILE A 15 -24.76 -12.72 6.84
N ILE A 16 -24.68 -13.33 8.01
CA ILE A 16 -23.43 -13.41 8.78
C ILE A 16 -22.56 -14.50 8.16
N LEU A 17 -21.54 -14.06 7.43
CA LEU A 17 -20.58 -14.96 6.80
C LEU A 17 -19.57 -15.46 7.84
N PRO A 18 -19.35 -16.77 7.98
CA PRO A 18 -18.31 -17.31 8.86
C PRO A 18 -16.94 -16.70 8.53
N LYS A 19 -16.16 -16.32 9.55
CA LYS A 19 -14.87 -15.64 9.44
C LYS A 19 -13.98 -16.21 8.33
N LYS A 20 -13.76 -17.53 8.33
CA LYS A 20 -12.89 -18.20 7.34
C LYS A 20 -13.39 -18.15 5.89
N LYS A 21 -14.63 -17.74 5.66
CA LYS A 21 -15.19 -17.54 4.31
C LYS A 21 -15.13 -16.09 3.86
N GLN A 22 -14.76 -15.15 4.72
CA GLN A 22 -14.66 -13.74 4.40
C GLN A 22 -13.42 -13.45 3.54
N LEU A 23 -13.51 -12.45 2.64
CA LEU A 23 -12.40 -12.03 1.80
C LEU A 23 -11.19 -11.58 2.64
N ALA A 24 -11.41 -10.82 3.71
CA ALA A 24 -10.34 -10.36 4.59
C ALA A 24 -9.56 -11.53 5.22
N TRP A 25 -10.26 -12.65 5.55
CA TRP A 25 -9.58 -13.85 6.03
C TRP A 25 -8.70 -14.50 4.95
N LYS A 26 -9.20 -14.56 3.71
CA LYS A 26 -8.42 -15.10 2.59
C LYS A 26 -7.18 -14.27 2.29
N ILE A 27 -7.29 -12.96 2.36
CA ILE A 27 -6.13 -12.06 2.26
C ILE A 27 -5.13 -12.34 3.39
N ALA A 28 -5.61 -12.51 4.61
CA ALA A 28 -4.75 -12.79 5.76
C ALA A 28 -4.06 -14.16 5.67
N GLU A 29 -4.74 -15.19 5.14
CA GLU A 29 -4.13 -16.51 4.87
C GLU A 29 -2.97 -16.39 3.87
N ILE A 30 -3.15 -15.64 2.77
CA ILE A 30 -2.09 -15.38 1.78
C ILE A 30 -0.94 -14.61 2.42
N ALA A 31 -1.23 -13.57 3.17
CA ALA A 31 -0.20 -12.71 3.77
C ALA A 31 0.61 -13.40 4.88
N SER A 32 0.02 -14.37 5.59
CA SER A 32 0.69 -15.16 6.63
C SER A 32 1.39 -16.42 6.10
N ASP A 33 1.29 -16.69 4.79
CA ASP A 33 1.96 -17.83 4.17
C ASP A 33 3.49 -17.66 4.23
N LYS A 34 4.17 -18.75 4.55
CA LYS A 34 5.63 -18.83 4.67
C LYS A 34 6.31 -19.34 3.40
N ALA A 35 5.60 -19.40 2.28
CA ALA A 35 6.15 -19.86 1.00
C ALA A 35 7.44 -19.12 0.63
N LYS A 36 8.37 -19.83 0.01
CA LYS A 36 9.61 -19.24 -0.49
C LYS A 36 9.28 -18.25 -1.60
N LEU A 37 9.90 -17.07 -1.54
CA LEU A 37 9.76 -16.07 -2.60
C LEU A 37 10.38 -16.58 -3.91
N ASN A 38 9.70 -16.32 -5.00
CA ASN A 38 10.20 -16.58 -6.35
C ASN A 38 11.31 -15.57 -6.69
N SER A 39 12.38 -16.01 -7.36
CA SER A 39 13.51 -15.17 -7.79
C SER A 39 13.07 -14.01 -8.68
N ASP A 40 12.18 -14.28 -9.64
CA ASP A 40 11.70 -13.28 -10.59
C ASP A 40 10.85 -12.20 -9.89
N ALA A 41 10.06 -12.61 -8.88
CA ALA A 41 9.31 -11.67 -8.06
C ALA A 41 10.24 -10.79 -7.19
N ILE A 42 11.33 -11.33 -6.69
CA ILE A 42 12.36 -10.58 -5.97
C ILE A 42 13.00 -9.54 -6.89
N GLU A 43 13.48 -9.96 -8.06
CA GLU A 43 14.11 -9.07 -9.05
C GLU A 43 13.13 -7.96 -9.49
N MET A 44 11.91 -8.32 -9.84
CA MET A 44 10.89 -7.35 -10.22
C MET A 44 10.61 -6.36 -9.10
N SER A 45 10.54 -6.81 -7.85
CA SER A 45 10.29 -5.91 -6.71
C SER A 45 11.45 -4.94 -6.48
N ILE A 46 12.69 -5.37 -6.68
CA ILE A 46 13.86 -4.48 -6.64
C ILE A 46 13.73 -3.40 -7.72
N ASN A 47 13.39 -3.79 -8.95
CA ASN A 47 13.17 -2.87 -10.06
C ASN A 47 12.05 -1.87 -9.75
N ARG A 48 10.96 -2.30 -9.12
CA ARG A 48 9.86 -1.40 -8.70
C ARG A 48 10.27 -0.43 -7.59
N ILE A 49 11.15 -0.84 -6.68
CA ILE A 49 11.70 0.09 -5.66
C ILE A 49 12.57 1.16 -6.33
N ILE A 50 13.40 0.77 -7.31
CA ILE A 50 14.25 1.71 -8.06
C ILE A 50 13.37 2.69 -8.86
N ASP A 51 12.35 2.19 -9.56
CA ASP A 51 11.38 2.99 -10.29
C ASP A 51 10.67 4.00 -9.37
N ASN A 52 10.14 3.54 -8.23
CA ASN A 52 9.52 4.39 -7.22
C ASN A 52 10.46 5.52 -6.75
N ALA A 53 11.70 5.17 -6.40
CA ALA A 53 12.68 6.15 -5.95
C ALA A 53 13.01 7.17 -7.04
N SER A 54 13.14 6.72 -8.29
CA SER A 54 13.44 7.57 -9.44
C SER A 54 12.31 8.57 -9.71
N VAL A 55 11.06 8.11 -9.73
CA VAL A 55 9.88 8.97 -9.92
C VAL A 55 9.74 9.96 -8.76
N ALA A 56 9.97 9.50 -7.52
CA ALA A 56 9.93 10.38 -6.36
C ALA A 56 10.97 11.50 -6.43
N ILE A 57 12.20 11.20 -6.84
CA ILE A 57 13.27 12.21 -7.01
C ILE A 57 12.92 13.19 -8.12
N ALA A 58 12.36 12.71 -9.24
CA ALA A 58 11.95 13.57 -10.35
C ALA A 58 10.83 14.56 -9.98
N SER A 59 10.05 14.26 -8.94
CA SER A 59 8.89 15.07 -8.50
C SER A 59 9.20 16.08 -7.40
N LEU A 60 10.43 16.13 -6.86
CA LEU A 60 10.76 16.89 -5.64
C LEU A 60 10.46 18.39 -5.69
N ASN A 61 10.46 18.98 -6.88
CA ASN A 61 10.16 20.40 -7.11
C ASN A 61 8.67 20.69 -7.37
N ARG A 62 7.80 19.68 -7.29
CA ARG A 62 6.36 19.85 -7.48
C ARG A 62 5.68 20.34 -6.19
N ASN A 63 4.76 21.29 -6.31
CA ASN A 63 4.11 21.91 -5.15
C ASN A 63 3.47 20.92 -4.17
N PRO A 64 2.71 19.89 -4.61
CA PRO A 64 2.17 18.90 -3.67
C PRO A 64 3.25 18.15 -2.91
N VAL A 65 4.37 17.84 -3.57
CA VAL A 65 5.50 17.13 -2.94
C VAL A 65 6.22 18.01 -1.93
N ILE A 66 6.47 19.28 -2.27
CA ILE A 66 7.06 20.25 -1.34
C ILE A 66 6.18 20.35 -0.09
N SER A 67 4.88 20.55 -0.25
CA SER A 67 3.93 20.67 0.86
C SER A 67 3.93 19.40 1.74
N ALA A 68 3.86 18.21 1.15
CA ALA A 68 3.88 16.96 1.91
C ALA A 68 5.18 16.76 2.70
N ARG A 69 6.32 17.15 2.13
CA ARG A 69 7.62 17.09 2.78
C ARG A 69 7.77 18.09 3.91
N GLU A 70 7.22 19.29 3.76
CA GLU A 70 7.18 20.29 4.85
C GLU A 70 6.33 19.79 6.02
N MET A 71 5.19 19.15 5.76
CA MET A 71 4.39 18.53 6.83
C MET A 71 5.21 17.44 7.56
N ALA A 72 5.92 16.58 6.83
CA ALA A 72 6.72 15.55 7.44
C ALA A 72 7.84 16.07 8.34
N LYS A 73 8.39 17.27 8.05
CA LYS A 73 9.42 17.90 8.90
C LYS A 73 8.93 18.21 10.32
N GLY A 74 7.64 18.35 10.53
CA GLY A 74 7.04 18.46 11.87
C GLY A 74 7.06 17.16 12.69
N HIS A 75 7.45 16.04 12.06
CA HIS A 75 7.36 14.69 12.63
C HIS A 75 8.72 13.96 12.61
N LEU A 76 9.75 14.66 13.05
CA LEU A 76 11.09 14.08 13.19
C LEU A 76 11.11 13.02 14.30
N ARG A 77 11.82 11.93 14.07
CA ARG A 77 11.92 10.84 15.03
C ARG A 77 13.26 10.12 14.97
N ASN A 78 13.93 10.02 16.10
CA ASN A 78 15.12 9.17 16.22
C ASN A 78 14.76 7.72 15.88
N ASN A 79 15.61 7.04 15.10
CA ASN A 79 15.35 5.69 14.60
C ASN A 79 14.06 5.55 13.77
N GLY A 80 13.64 6.59 13.09
CA GLY A 80 12.52 6.59 12.16
C GLY A 80 12.88 6.16 10.74
N SER A 81 12.10 6.64 9.77
CA SER A 81 12.20 6.33 8.34
C SER A 81 12.77 7.50 7.55
N THR A 82 13.26 7.26 6.35
CA THR A 82 13.86 8.30 5.49
C THR A 82 12.89 8.84 4.45
N LEU A 83 13.14 10.05 3.98
CA LEU A 83 12.53 10.56 2.74
C LEU A 83 13.51 10.45 1.59
N PHE A 84 13.00 10.13 0.40
CA PHE A 84 13.78 10.19 -0.83
C PHE A 84 14.34 11.60 -1.05
N GLY A 85 15.63 11.69 -1.40
CA GLY A 85 16.28 12.98 -1.67
C GLY A 85 16.54 13.85 -0.44
N ILE A 86 16.53 13.29 0.77
CA ILE A 86 17.00 13.96 2.01
C ILE A 86 18.16 13.16 2.59
N ASN A 87 19.04 13.85 3.33
CA ASN A 87 20.12 13.19 4.05
C ASN A 87 19.57 12.05 4.93
N SER A 88 20.09 10.85 4.75
CA SER A 88 19.63 9.63 5.42
C SER A 88 19.79 9.63 6.95
N LYS A 89 20.54 10.59 7.51
CA LYS A 89 20.63 10.80 8.96
C LYS A 89 19.38 11.44 9.55
N ILE A 90 18.62 12.20 8.73
CA ILE A 90 17.35 12.81 9.14
C ILE A 90 16.26 11.74 9.03
N LYS A 91 15.55 11.50 10.12
CA LYS A 91 14.55 10.45 10.25
C LYS A 91 13.21 11.03 10.68
N PHE A 92 12.15 10.38 10.24
CA PHE A 92 10.77 10.81 10.40
C PHE A 92 9.92 9.65 10.96
N ASP A 93 8.78 9.96 11.55
CA ASP A 93 7.78 8.93 11.83
C ASP A 93 7.40 8.19 10.55
N ALA A 94 7.18 6.87 10.65
CA ALA A 94 6.95 6.02 9.48
C ALA A 94 5.73 6.48 8.69
N GLU A 95 4.67 6.88 9.38
CA GLU A 95 3.41 7.37 8.82
C GLU A 95 3.64 8.63 7.95
N TRP A 96 4.46 9.55 8.45
CA TRP A 96 4.76 10.79 7.74
C TRP A 96 5.82 10.61 6.65
N ALA A 97 6.73 9.67 6.81
CA ALA A 97 7.63 9.25 5.73
C ALA A 97 6.83 8.59 4.58
N ALA A 98 5.87 7.74 4.90
CA ALA A 98 4.95 7.16 3.92
C ALA A 98 4.12 8.23 3.19
N TRP A 99 3.60 9.22 3.92
CA TRP A 99 2.89 10.36 3.36
C TRP A 99 3.73 11.14 2.35
N ALA A 100 4.94 11.57 2.74
CA ALA A 100 5.78 12.40 1.90
C ALA A 100 6.34 11.64 0.69
N ASN A 101 6.82 10.41 0.90
CA ASN A 101 7.34 9.57 -0.18
C ASN A 101 6.22 9.10 -1.12
N GLY A 102 5.06 8.72 -0.58
CA GLY A 102 3.90 8.31 -1.36
C GLY A 102 3.39 9.44 -2.27
N THR A 103 3.34 10.67 -1.76
CA THR A 103 3.00 11.85 -2.57
C THR A 103 4.01 12.07 -3.70
N ALA A 104 5.31 11.94 -3.40
CA ALA A 104 6.37 12.10 -4.40
C ALA A 104 6.31 11.04 -5.49
N VAL A 105 6.05 9.79 -5.13
CA VAL A 105 5.88 8.68 -6.09
C VAL A 105 4.68 8.91 -6.99
N ARG A 106 3.56 9.39 -6.42
CA ARG A 106 2.30 9.52 -7.17
C ARG A 106 2.19 10.77 -8.02
N GLU A 107 2.89 11.85 -7.71
CA GLU A 107 2.66 13.17 -8.31
C GLU A 107 2.76 13.18 -9.85
N LEU A 108 3.76 12.52 -10.41
CA LEU A 108 3.97 12.50 -11.87
C LEU A 108 3.15 11.42 -12.59
N ASP A 109 2.56 10.47 -11.85
CA ASP A 109 1.83 9.32 -12.43
C ASP A 109 2.71 8.45 -13.38
N PHE A 110 4.01 8.42 -13.15
CA PHE A 110 5.00 7.69 -13.98
C PHE A 110 5.41 6.34 -13.41
N HIS A 111 5.05 6.05 -12.15
CA HIS A 111 5.24 4.72 -11.60
C HIS A 111 4.24 3.73 -12.20
N ASP A 112 4.36 2.47 -11.84
CA ASP A 112 3.61 1.39 -12.47
C ASP A 112 2.08 1.59 -12.47
N THR A 113 1.44 1.00 -13.47
CA THR A 113 -0.02 0.95 -13.61
C THR A 113 -0.44 -0.47 -13.94
N PHE A 114 -1.49 -0.95 -13.28
CA PHE A 114 -2.11 -2.24 -13.57
C PHE A 114 -3.58 -2.04 -13.96
N LEU A 115 -3.96 -2.59 -15.11
CA LEU A 115 -5.29 -2.46 -15.71
C LEU A 115 -5.96 -3.84 -15.83
N ALA A 116 -7.15 -3.98 -15.28
CA ALA A 116 -7.96 -5.20 -15.37
C ALA A 116 -9.47 -4.85 -15.27
N ALA A 117 -10.24 -5.49 -14.38
CA ALA A 117 -11.64 -5.11 -14.13
C ALA A 117 -11.75 -3.68 -13.56
N ASP A 118 -10.77 -3.26 -12.79
CA ASP A 118 -10.53 -1.89 -12.34
C ASP A 118 -9.10 -1.48 -12.77
N TYR A 119 -8.59 -0.38 -12.24
CA TYR A 119 -7.20 0.03 -12.39
C TYR A 119 -6.58 0.36 -11.03
N SER A 120 -5.26 0.28 -10.95
CA SER A 120 -4.50 0.67 -9.77
C SER A 120 -3.05 0.99 -10.11
N HIS A 121 -2.35 1.53 -9.14
CA HIS A 121 -0.91 1.72 -9.17
C HIS A 121 -0.29 0.92 -8.01
N PRO A 122 0.09 -0.35 -8.23
CA PRO A 122 0.59 -1.20 -7.15
C PRO A 122 1.86 -0.66 -6.48
N GLY A 123 2.64 0.16 -7.17
CA GLY A 123 3.80 0.86 -6.61
C GLY A 123 3.47 1.80 -5.43
N ASP A 124 2.22 2.23 -5.28
CA ASP A 124 1.76 2.99 -4.12
C ASP A 124 1.90 2.21 -2.79
N ASN A 125 2.06 0.88 -2.84
CA ASN A 125 2.34 0.04 -1.66
C ASN A 125 3.78 0.21 -1.14
N ILE A 126 4.73 0.60 -1.97
CA ILE A 126 6.15 0.60 -1.62
C ILE A 126 6.49 1.61 -0.52
N PRO A 127 6.08 2.90 -0.60
CA PRO A 127 6.43 3.88 0.42
C PRO A 127 6.01 3.49 1.85
N PRO A 128 4.78 3.04 2.13
CA PRO A 128 4.39 2.68 3.49
C PRO A 128 5.11 1.43 4.01
N ILE A 129 5.29 0.39 3.16
CA ILE A 129 5.98 -0.84 3.57
C ILE A 129 7.46 -0.54 3.84
N LEU A 130 8.10 0.24 2.98
CA LEU A 130 9.49 0.65 3.15
C LEU A 130 9.68 1.48 4.44
N ALA A 131 8.78 2.41 4.72
CA ALA A 131 8.83 3.24 5.90
C ALA A 131 8.76 2.40 7.19
N VAL A 132 7.81 1.48 7.29
CA VAL A 132 7.70 0.57 8.45
C VAL A 132 8.92 -0.35 8.54
N GLY A 133 9.39 -0.88 7.41
CA GLY A 133 10.58 -1.73 7.35
C GLY A 133 11.83 -1.03 7.86
N GLN A 134 12.05 0.23 7.47
CA GLN A 134 13.16 1.06 7.97
C GLN A 134 13.03 1.34 9.47
N LYS A 135 11.86 1.79 9.92
CA LYS A 135 11.58 2.06 11.34
C LYS A 135 11.88 0.86 12.22
N LEU A 136 11.47 -0.32 11.81
CA LEU A 136 11.60 -1.56 12.56
C LEU A 136 12.88 -2.35 12.20
N LYS A 137 13.80 -1.76 11.40
CA LYS A 137 15.08 -2.34 11.00
C LYS A 137 14.92 -3.76 10.42
N LYS A 138 13.92 -3.97 9.57
CA LYS A 138 13.69 -5.23 8.88
C LYS A 138 14.77 -5.51 7.84
N SER A 139 15.02 -6.78 7.58
CA SER A 139 15.94 -7.17 6.51
C SER A 139 15.36 -6.81 5.13
N GLY A 140 16.23 -6.65 4.13
CA GLY A 140 15.80 -6.42 2.75
C GLY A 140 14.86 -7.52 2.26
N LEU A 141 15.10 -8.78 2.65
CA LEU A 141 14.26 -9.90 2.28
C LEU A 141 12.85 -9.82 2.92
N ASP A 142 12.76 -9.37 4.18
CA ASP A 142 11.46 -9.15 4.82
C ASP A 142 10.67 -8.03 4.13
N ILE A 143 11.35 -6.92 3.77
CA ILE A 143 10.74 -5.81 3.03
C ILE A 143 10.24 -6.28 1.66
N LEU A 144 11.06 -7.02 0.91
CA LEU A 144 10.66 -7.59 -0.38
C LEU A 144 9.45 -8.52 -0.25
N ARG A 145 9.41 -9.36 0.80
CA ARG A 145 8.25 -10.19 1.10
C ARG A 145 6.98 -9.34 1.28
N GLY A 146 7.06 -8.28 2.05
CA GLY A 146 5.93 -7.36 2.25
C GLY A 146 5.45 -6.73 0.94
N ILE A 147 6.37 -6.24 0.11
CA ILE A 147 6.04 -5.63 -1.18
C ILE A 147 5.41 -6.66 -2.12
N ILE A 148 6.00 -7.85 -2.28
CA ILE A 148 5.45 -8.92 -3.12
C ILE A 148 4.04 -9.30 -2.68
N THR A 149 3.83 -9.49 -1.38
CA THR A 149 2.50 -9.80 -0.83
C THR A 149 1.49 -8.69 -1.13
N ALA A 150 1.86 -7.43 -0.95
CA ALA A 150 0.97 -6.30 -1.22
C ALA A 150 0.59 -6.21 -2.71
N TYR A 151 1.56 -6.40 -3.61
CA TYR A 151 1.30 -6.45 -5.05
C TYR A 151 0.35 -7.60 -5.40
N GLU A 152 0.60 -8.79 -4.88
CA GLU A 152 -0.26 -9.95 -5.13
C GLU A 152 -1.70 -9.68 -4.69
N VAL A 153 -1.89 -9.15 -3.48
CA VAL A 153 -3.21 -8.81 -2.96
C VAL A 153 -3.88 -7.75 -3.82
N GLN A 154 -3.22 -6.62 -4.09
CA GLN A 154 -3.83 -5.52 -4.84
C GLN A 154 -4.16 -5.91 -6.27
N VAL A 155 -3.24 -6.56 -6.98
CA VAL A 155 -3.46 -6.99 -8.37
C VAL A 155 -4.64 -7.94 -8.47
N ASN A 156 -4.80 -8.90 -7.54
CA ASN A 156 -5.92 -9.81 -7.55
C ASN A 156 -7.25 -9.14 -7.16
N LEU A 157 -7.25 -8.17 -6.25
CA LEU A 157 -8.44 -7.36 -5.97
C LEU A 157 -8.88 -6.58 -7.21
N VAL A 158 -7.96 -5.93 -7.91
CA VAL A 158 -8.23 -5.16 -9.14
C VAL A 158 -8.73 -6.05 -10.28
N LYS A 159 -8.23 -7.28 -10.39
CA LYS A 159 -8.73 -8.28 -11.36
C LYS A 159 -10.18 -8.65 -11.10
N GLY A 160 -10.58 -8.75 -9.84
CA GLY A 160 -11.86 -9.30 -9.44
C GLY A 160 -12.95 -8.26 -9.16
N ILE A 161 -12.60 -7.03 -8.77
CA ILE A 161 -13.53 -6.06 -8.21
C ILE A 161 -13.34 -4.70 -8.87
N CYS A 162 -14.36 -4.22 -9.58
CA CYS A 162 -14.39 -2.85 -10.11
C CYS A 162 -15.10 -1.91 -9.13
N LEU A 163 -14.33 -1.21 -8.30
CA LEU A 163 -14.85 -0.25 -7.32
C LEU A 163 -15.54 0.94 -7.99
N HIS A 164 -15.10 1.34 -9.18
CA HIS A 164 -15.70 2.42 -9.95
C HIS A 164 -17.17 2.22 -10.27
N LYS A 165 -17.60 0.98 -10.53
CA LYS A 165 -19.00 0.63 -10.75
C LYS A 165 -19.87 0.96 -9.53
N HIS A 166 -19.26 0.94 -8.35
CA HIS A 166 -19.90 1.21 -7.07
C HIS A 166 -19.66 2.64 -6.56
N LYS A 167 -19.11 3.54 -7.39
CA LYS A 167 -18.77 4.92 -7.03
C LYS A 167 -17.76 5.04 -5.87
N ILE A 168 -17.01 3.98 -5.61
CA ILE A 168 -15.93 3.94 -4.62
C ILE A 168 -14.61 4.25 -5.35
N ASP A 169 -13.73 4.98 -4.69
CA ASP A 169 -12.39 5.26 -5.22
C ASP A 169 -11.54 3.99 -5.22
N HIS A 170 -10.81 3.76 -6.31
CA HIS A 170 -9.92 2.59 -6.46
C HIS A 170 -8.83 2.51 -5.37
N ILE A 171 -8.55 3.61 -4.67
CA ILE A 171 -7.64 3.65 -3.53
C ILE A 171 -8.08 2.69 -2.40
N ALA A 172 -9.35 2.31 -2.32
CA ALA A 172 -9.79 1.29 -1.38
C ALA A 172 -9.19 -0.11 -1.62
N HIS A 173 -8.57 -0.36 -2.78
CA HIS A 173 -7.74 -1.55 -2.99
C HIS A 173 -6.39 -1.45 -2.27
N LEU A 174 -5.86 -0.24 -2.08
CA LEU A 174 -4.52 0.01 -1.54
C LEU A 174 -4.46 -0.26 -0.03
N GLY A 175 -5.42 0.22 0.75
CA GLY A 175 -5.40 0.05 2.21
C GLY A 175 -5.21 -1.40 2.66
N PRO A 176 -6.09 -2.33 2.23
CA PRO A 176 -5.97 -3.74 2.55
C PRO A 176 -4.66 -4.38 2.07
N SER A 177 -4.17 -3.99 0.89
CA SER A 177 -2.92 -4.55 0.35
C SER A 177 -1.70 -4.09 1.14
N VAL A 178 -1.64 -2.81 1.53
CA VAL A 178 -0.58 -2.29 2.40
C VAL A 178 -0.60 -3.00 3.75
N ALA A 179 -1.78 -3.14 4.38
CA ALA A 179 -1.90 -3.82 5.67
C ALA A 179 -1.46 -5.29 5.59
N ALA A 180 -1.86 -6.00 4.53
CA ALA A 180 -1.43 -7.37 4.27
C ALA A 180 0.10 -7.46 4.05
N GLY A 181 0.68 -6.54 3.28
CA GLY A 181 2.12 -6.46 3.05
C GLY A 181 2.93 -6.18 4.31
N ILE A 182 2.50 -5.21 5.12
CA ILE A 182 3.13 -4.94 6.43
C ILE A 182 3.02 -6.17 7.33
N GLY A 183 1.84 -6.77 7.41
CA GLY A 183 1.61 -7.98 8.21
C GLY A 183 2.53 -9.14 7.80
N SER A 184 2.71 -9.36 6.50
CA SER A 184 3.63 -10.36 5.94
C SER A 184 5.09 -10.05 6.27
N MET A 185 5.52 -8.79 6.07
CA MET A 185 6.87 -8.32 6.43
C MET A 185 7.18 -8.52 7.91
N LEU A 186 6.21 -8.27 8.78
CA LEU A 186 6.33 -8.40 10.23
C LEU A 186 6.13 -9.85 10.72
N LYS A 187 5.75 -10.77 9.83
CA LYS A 187 5.45 -12.18 10.14
C LYS A 187 4.34 -12.32 11.20
N LEU A 188 3.33 -11.46 11.10
CA LEU A 188 2.17 -11.50 11.99
C LEU A 188 1.33 -12.76 11.70
N ASN A 189 0.57 -13.20 12.71
CA ASN A 189 -0.34 -14.32 12.52
C ASN A 189 -1.58 -13.92 11.69
N THR A 190 -2.28 -14.92 11.13
CA THR A 190 -3.45 -14.72 10.26
C THR A 190 -4.55 -13.90 10.94
N GLU A 191 -4.81 -14.11 12.24
CA GLU A 191 -5.84 -13.36 12.97
C GLU A 191 -5.53 -11.87 13.06
N THR A 192 -4.29 -11.52 13.39
CA THR A 192 -3.83 -10.13 13.47
C THR A 192 -3.91 -9.44 12.09
N ILE A 193 -3.46 -10.13 11.03
CA ILE A 193 -3.54 -9.59 9.66
C ILE A 193 -5.00 -9.43 9.24
N TYR A 194 -5.87 -10.37 9.59
CA TYR A 194 -7.30 -10.28 9.30
C TYR A 194 -7.91 -9.01 9.90
N GLN A 195 -7.60 -8.68 11.15
CA GLN A 195 -8.08 -7.45 11.80
C GLN A 195 -7.50 -6.21 11.12
N ALA A 196 -6.19 -6.19 10.87
CA ALA A 196 -5.51 -5.07 10.22
C ALA A 196 -6.08 -4.77 8.82
N VAL A 197 -6.33 -5.79 8.01
CA VAL A 197 -6.92 -5.64 6.66
C VAL A 197 -8.31 -5.01 6.71
N GLN A 198 -9.15 -5.39 7.68
CA GLN A 198 -10.48 -4.80 7.83
C GLN A 198 -10.42 -3.35 8.29
N GLN A 199 -9.56 -3.05 9.28
CA GLN A 199 -9.36 -1.69 9.75
C GLN A 199 -8.83 -0.79 8.63
N ALA A 200 -7.84 -1.26 7.88
CA ALA A 200 -7.30 -0.54 6.73
C ALA A 200 -8.36 -0.27 5.66
N LEU A 201 -9.20 -1.26 5.33
CA LEU A 201 -10.31 -1.07 4.41
C LEU A 201 -11.27 0.02 4.90
N HIS A 202 -11.61 0.00 6.19
CA HIS A 202 -12.54 0.97 6.78
C HIS A 202 -12.02 2.41 6.63
N VAL A 203 -10.76 2.65 7.01
CA VAL A 203 -10.20 4.01 7.03
C VAL A 203 -9.74 4.52 5.65
N THR A 204 -9.56 3.64 4.65
CA THR A 204 -9.11 4.02 3.31
C THR A 204 -10.22 4.02 2.27
N SER A 205 -11.44 3.64 2.62
CA SER A 205 -12.58 3.65 1.71
C SER A 205 -13.17 5.05 1.61
N SER A 206 -13.30 5.55 0.37
CA SER A 206 -13.91 6.84 0.09
C SER A 206 -14.70 6.80 -1.23
N THR A 207 -15.59 7.78 -1.42
CA THR A 207 -16.29 7.95 -2.69
C THR A 207 -15.38 8.61 -3.73
N ARG A 208 -15.66 8.37 -5.00
CA ARG A 208 -14.95 9.05 -6.12
C ARG A 208 -15.32 10.52 -6.30
N GLN A 209 -16.32 11.02 -5.60
CA GLN A 209 -16.89 12.35 -5.88
C GLN A 209 -15.83 13.47 -5.79
N SER A 210 -14.98 13.42 -4.78
CA SER A 210 -13.93 14.43 -4.56
C SER A 210 -12.81 14.43 -5.62
N ARG A 211 -12.76 13.42 -6.48
CA ARG A 211 -11.74 13.26 -7.52
C ARG A 211 -12.31 13.31 -8.94
N LYS A 212 -13.55 13.78 -9.08
CA LYS A 212 -14.18 14.04 -10.38
C LYS A 212 -13.94 15.48 -10.83
N GLY A 213 -13.96 15.68 -12.14
CA GLY A 213 -13.77 16.99 -12.74
C GLY A 213 -12.29 17.38 -12.91
N ALA A 214 -11.93 18.61 -12.58
CA ALA A 214 -10.56 19.09 -12.69
C ALA A 214 -9.60 18.34 -11.76
N ILE A 215 -8.43 18.03 -12.26
CA ILE A 215 -7.36 17.39 -11.47
C ILE A 215 -6.87 18.37 -10.42
N SER A 216 -6.87 17.94 -9.16
CA SER A 216 -6.33 18.70 -8.02
C SER A 216 -5.11 18.00 -7.41
N SER A 217 -4.40 18.70 -6.52
CA SER A 217 -3.29 18.13 -5.75
C SER A 217 -3.68 16.88 -4.95
N TRP A 218 -4.96 16.70 -4.65
CA TRP A 218 -5.46 15.51 -3.96
C TRP A 218 -5.22 14.21 -4.74
N LYS A 219 -5.00 14.30 -6.05
CA LYS A 219 -4.60 13.14 -6.87
C LYS A 219 -3.31 12.49 -6.35
N ALA A 220 -2.32 13.29 -5.94
CA ALA A 220 -1.07 12.82 -5.37
C ALA A 220 -1.22 12.39 -3.91
N TYR A 221 -2.04 13.13 -3.15
CA TYR A 221 -2.21 12.89 -1.71
C TYR A 221 -3.05 11.64 -1.39
N ALA A 222 -4.06 11.32 -2.18
CA ALA A 222 -5.00 10.24 -1.84
C ALA A 222 -4.33 8.87 -1.60
N PRO A 223 -3.45 8.35 -2.47
CA PRO A 223 -2.76 7.09 -2.19
C PRO A 223 -1.76 7.21 -1.04
N ALA A 224 -1.07 8.35 -0.92
CA ALA A 224 -0.14 8.60 0.18
C ALA A 224 -0.87 8.61 1.54
N HIS A 225 -2.05 9.23 1.59
CA HIS A 225 -2.91 9.23 2.77
C HIS A 225 -3.40 7.83 3.12
N ALA A 226 -3.85 7.06 2.14
CA ALA A 226 -4.26 5.67 2.34
C ALA A 226 -3.10 4.80 2.86
N GLY A 227 -1.89 4.97 2.33
CA GLY A 227 -0.70 4.28 2.83
C GLY A 227 -0.38 4.64 4.29
N LYS A 228 -0.48 5.93 4.64
CA LYS A 228 -0.32 6.41 6.01
C LYS A 228 -1.35 5.78 6.96
N LEU A 229 -2.63 5.83 6.61
CA LEU A 229 -3.71 5.25 7.42
C LEU A 229 -3.60 3.72 7.55
N ALA A 230 -3.12 3.04 6.51
CA ALA A 230 -2.90 1.60 6.56
C ALA A 230 -1.77 1.22 7.54
N ILE A 231 -0.75 2.06 7.72
CA ILE A 231 0.28 1.88 8.77
C ILE A 231 -0.38 1.97 10.16
N GLU A 232 -1.24 2.96 10.36
CA GLU A 232 -1.94 3.17 11.63
C GLU A 232 -2.93 2.01 11.95
N ALA A 233 -3.40 1.31 10.92
CA ALA A 233 -4.34 0.18 11.06
C ALA A 233 -3.66 -1.15 11.45
N VAL A 234 -2.33 -1.27 11.33
CA VAL A 234 -1.55 -2.47 11.64
C VAL A 234 -0.88 -2.36 13.01
#